data_af8a41b8e16f58c9c821d848c5a4ace0
#
_entry.id   af8a41b8e16f58c9c821d848c5a4ace0
#
_cell.length_a   1.000
_cell.length_b   1.000
_cell.length_c   1.000
_cell.angle_alpha   90.00
_cell.angle_beta   90.00
_cell.angle_gamma   90.00
#
_symmetry.space_group_name_H-M   'P 1'
#
loop_
_entity.id
_entity.type
_entity.pdbx_description
1 polymer ?
#
loop_
_entity_poly.entity_id
_entity_poly.type
_entity_poly.pdbx_seq_one_letter_code
_entity_poly.pdbx_strand_id
1 'polypeptide(L)'
;RELDMVPGRFIFISSLSVFGAIREQAVRHATSDNPWIYAPIREDDTPRPNTAYGESKLEAERYLKSLKDFPYVILRPTGVYGPREKDYFVMAQSIKQHVDFSVGYRPQEITFIYVEDLVQAVFSAMVKDVIGREFFISDGNVYHSTEFSDLIRTELGHPFMLRIKAPVWFLRVVCAINGSFSTWRGRTTTLNRDKFHILCQRNWQCDIQPAVKE
;
A
#
# COMPACT_ATOMS: atom_id res chain seq x y z
N ARG A 1 -16.15 -30.92 5.17
CA ARG A 1 -15.43 -31.95 4.37
C ARG A 1 -14.04 -31.45 4.17
N GLU A 2 -13.10 -31.99 4.88
CA GLU A 2 -11.68 -31.83 4.58
C GLU A 2 -11.45 -32.43 3.19
N LEU A 3 -10.94 -31.59 2.27
CA LEU A 3 -10.49 -32.10 0.98
C LEU A 3 -9.10 -32.72 1.24
N ASP A 4 -8.97 -34.02 1.10
CA ASP A 4 -7.71 -34.77 1.17
C ASP A 4 -6.75 -34.44 -0.01
N MET A 5 -6.87 -33.24 -0.58
CA MET A 5 -6.05 -32.79 -1.70
C MET A 5 -5.14 -31.65 -1.25
N VAL A 6 -3.85 -31.91 -1.22
CA VAL A 6 -2.85 -30.85 -1.12
C VAL A 6 -2.80 -30.13 -2.47
N PRO A 7 -3.02 -28.81 -2.52
CA PRO A 7 -2.91 -28.07 -3.76
C PRO A 7 -1.48 -28.17 -4.31
N GLY A 8 -1.33 -28.28 -5.62
CA GLY A 8 0.00 -28.24 -6.24
C GLY A 8 0.71 -26.91 -6.02
N ARG A 9 -0.05 -25.83 -5.78
CA ARG A 9 0.45 -24.50 -5.44
C ARG A 9 -0.66 -23.64 -4.83
N PHE A 10 -0.30 -22.85 -3.83
CA PHE A 10 -1.20 -21.89 -3.17
C PHE A 10 -0.61 -20.48 -3.25
N ILE A 11 -1.27 -19.58 -3.96
CA ILE A 11 -0.81 -18.19 -4.10
C ILE A 11 -1.63 -17.32 -3.15
N PHE A 12 -0.96 -16.72 -2.18
CA PHE A 12 -1.57 -15.82 -1.22
C PHE A 12 -1.28 -14.37 -1.59
N ILE A 13 -2.33 -13.60 -1.84
CA ILE A 13 -2.21 -12.16 -2.04
C ILE A 13 -2.23 -11.49 -0.67
N SER A 14 -1.03 -11.14 -0.20
CA SER A 14 -0.81 -10.36 1.01
C SER A 14 -0.84 -8.85 0.71
N SER A 15 -0.01 -8.05 1.35
CA SER A 15 0.11 -6.61 1.12
C SER A 15 1.43 -6.08 1.67
N LEU A 16 1.96 -5.01 1.07
CA LEU A 16 3.07 -4.25 1.65
C LEU A 16 2.76 -3.73 3.07
N SER A 17 1.48 -3.52 3.41
CA SER A 17 1.03 -3.04 4.72
C SER A 17 1.41 -3.95 5.91
N VAL A 18 1.86 -5.19 5.67
CA VAL A 18 2.39 -6.06 6.73
C VAL A 18 3.67 -5.50 7.36
N PHE A 19 4.38 -4.61 6.68
CA PHE A 19 5.60 -3.97 7.19
C PHE A 19 5.31 -2.69 7.98
N GLY A 20 4.18 -2.02 7.76
CA GLY A 20 3.83 -0.77 8.42
C GLY A 20 4.83 0.37 8.14
N ALA A 21 4.89 1.34 9.04
CA ALA A 21 5.70 2.55 8.91
C ALA A 21 7.18 2.28 9.31
N ILE A 22 7.91 1.57 8.47
CA ILE A 22 9.35 1.31 8.63
C ILE A 22 10.17 2.08 7.61
N ARG A 23 11.49 2.22 7.86
CA ARG A 23 12.44 2.93 6.98
C ARG A 23 12.02 4.36 6.65
N GLU A 24 11.31 5.02 7.57
CA GLU A 24 10.89 6.43 7.43
C GLU A 24 11.95 7.43 7.90
N GLN A 25 13.14 6.97 8.25
CA GLN A 25 14.27 7.84 8.54
C GLN A 25 14.87 8.31 7.22
N ALA A 26 14.89 9.63 7.04
CA ALA A 26 15.49 10.22 5.86
C ALA A 26 16.99 9.89 5.80
N VAL A 27 17.41 9.31 4.70
CA VAL A 27 18.84 9.23 4.38
C VAL A 27 19.24 10.60 3.81
N ARG A 28 20.05 11.36 4.53
CA ARG A 28 20.59 12.64 4.04
C ARG A 28 21.53 12.37 2.85
N HIS A 29 21.06 12.61 1.64
CA HIS A 29 21.94 12.86 0.52
C HIS A 29 22.19 14.36 0.41
N ALA A 30 23.44 14.77 0.53
CA ALA A 30 23.88 16.16 0.60
C ALA A 30 23.71 17.00 -0.70
N THR A 31 23.06 16.44 -1.74
CA THR A 31 23.07 17.03 -3.09
C THR A 31 21.68 17.18 -3.74
N SER A 32 20.57 16.92 -3.05
CA SER A 32 19.25 17.05 -3.66
C SER A 32 18.40 18.11 -2.99
N ASP A 33 17.59 18.82 -3.79
CA ASP A 33 16.55 19.75 -3.33
C ASP A 33 15.47 19.06 -2.45
N ASN A 34 15.51 17.73 -2.38
CA ASN A 34 14.67 16.93 -1.49
C ASN A 34 15.54 16.25 -0.42
N PRO A 35 15.58 16.77 0.82
CA PRO A 35 16.36 16.18 1.91
C PRO A 35 15.76 14.87 2.48
N TRP A 36 14.60 14.43 1.97
CA TRP A 36 13.85 13.28 2.46
C TRP A 36 13.83 12.18 1.40
N ILE A 37 14.83 11.31 1.39
CA ILE A 37 14.86 10.11 0.58
C ILE A 37 14.70 8.94 1.55
N TYR A 38 13.71 8.08 1.30
CA TYR A 38 13.49 6.87 2.07
C TYR A 38 14.16 5.69 1.39
N ALA A 39 14.64 4.73 2.18
CA ALA A 39 15.15 3.48 1.64
C ALA A 39 13.98 2.52 1.36
N PRO A 40 14.04 1.75 0.26
CA PRO A 40 12.99 0.77 -0.04
C PRO A 40 12.89 -0.31 1.05
N ILE A 41 11.68 -0.73 1.34
CA ILE A 41 11.39 -1.86 2.22
C ILE A 41 11.85 -3.13 1.50
N ARG A 42 12.52 -4.03 2.21
CA ARG A 42 13.08 -5.27 1.70
C ARG A 42 12.36 -6.48 2.27
N GLU A 43 12.47 -7.62 1.60
CA GLU A 43 11.87 -8.88 2.04
C GLU A 43 12.47 -9.39 3.37
N ASP A 44 13.73 -9.03 3.66
CA ASP A 44 14.45 -9.37 4.89
C ASP A 44 14.16 -8.41 6.06
N ASP A 45 13.40 -7.33 5.85
CA ASP A 45 12.97 -6.46 6.93
C ASP A 45 11.97 -7.17 7.86
N THR A 46 11.99 -6.80 9.13
CA THR A 46 11.03 -7.33 10.10
C THR A 46 9.66 -6.68 9.93
N PRO A 47 8.60 -7.44 9.62
CA PRO A 47 7.25 -6.93 9.53
C PRO A 47 6.77 -6.30 10.86
N ARG A 48 6.18 -5.09 10.77
CA ARG A 48 5.62 -4.34 11.91
C ARG A 48 4.33 -3.63 11.50
N PRO A 49 3.25 -4.39 11.25
CA PRO A 49 1.99 -3.79 10.83
C PRO A 49 1.47 -2.80 11.87
N ASN A 50 0.86 -1.73 11.40
CA ASN A 50 0.26 -0.69 12.24
C ASN A 50 -1.24 -0.49 11.97
N THR A 51 -1.83 -1.42 11.20
CA THR A 51 -3.26 -1.47 10.86
C THR A 51 -3.81 -2.87 11.12
N ALA A 52 -5.08 -2.98 11.48
CA ALA A 52 -5.74 -4.28 11.66
C ALA A 52 -5.71 -5.13 10.37
N TYR A 53 -5.81 -4.47 9.22
CA TYR A 53 -5.64 -5.12 7.92
C TYR A 53 -4.24 -5.73 7.77
N GLY A 54 -3.18 -4.95 8.02
CA GLY A 54 -1.80 -5.43 7.95
C GLY A 54 -1.52 -6.56 8.94
N GLU A 55 -2.05 -6.46 10.17
CA GLU A 55 -1.95 -7.51 11.19
C GLU A 55 -2.59 -8.82 10.71
N SER A 56 -3.83 -8.76 10.19
CA SER A 56 -4.54 -9.94 9.69
C SER A 56 -3.81 -10.62 8.53
N LYS A 57 -3.21 -9.82 7.62
CA LYS A 57 -2.41 -10.36 6.51
C LYS A 57 -1.14 -11.03 7.03
N LEU A 58 -0.44 -10.42 7.98
CA LEU A 58 0.77 -11.00 8.58
C LEU A 58 0.49 -12.30 9.34
N GLU A 59 -0.62 -12.38 10.06
CA GLU A 59 -1.04 -13.62 10.73
C GLU A 59 -1.29 -14.74 9.71
N ALA A 60 -1.98 -14.44 8.60
CA ALA A 60 -2.19 -15.40 7.53
C ALA A 60 -0.87 -15.87 6.89
N GLU A 61 0.10 -14.95 6.66
CA GLU A 61 1.44 -15.32 6.19
C GLU A 61 2.15 -16.27 7.18
N ARG A 62 2.14 -15.94 8.48
CA ARG A 62 2.73 -16.78 9.52
C ARG A 62 2.10 -18.16 9.58
N TYR A 63 0.78 -18.22 9.45
CA TYR A 63 0.08 -19.50 9.40
C TYR A 63 0.51 -20.34 8.22
N LEU A 64 0.54 -19.79 7.00
CA LEU A 64 0.99 -20.50 5.81
C LEU A 64 2.43 -21.02 5.94
N LYS A 65 3.34 -20.20 6.48
CA LYS A 65 4.73 -20.56 6.72
C LYS A 65 4.90 -21.64 7.80
N SER A 66 3.94 -21.78 8.71
CA SER A 66 3.98 -22.82 9.75
C SER A 66 3.54 -24.18 9.25
N LEU A 67 2.87 -24.26 8.11
CA LEU A 67 2.42 -25.52 7.52
C LEU A 67 3.61 -26.24 6.87
N LYS A 68 3.91 -27.43 7.37
CA LYS A 68 5.01 -28.24 6.84
C LYS A 68 4.71 -28.64 5.38
N ASP A 69 5.71 -28.48 4.52
CA ASP A 69 5.68 -28.88 3.10
C ASP A 69 4.50 -28.28 2.31
N PHE A 70 3.90 -27.20 2.79
CA PHE A 70 2.80 -26.54 2.10
C PHE A 70 3.32 -25.65 0.96
N PRO A 71 2.86 -25.83 -0.27
CA PRO A 71 3.43 -25.18 -1.47
C PRO A 71 2.90 -23.76 -1.65
N TYR A 72 3.24 -22.83 -0.77
CA TYR A 72 2.78 -21.45 -0.87
C TYR A 72 3.69 -20.57 -1.73
N VAL A 73 3.11 -19.51 -2.28
CA VAL A 73 3.79 -18.30 -2.79
C VAL A 73 3.07 -17.10 -2.21
N ILE A 74 3.79 -16.15 -1.66
CA ILE A 74 3.20 -14.93 -1.08
C ILE A 74 3.54 -13.75 -1.99
N LEU A 75 2.51 -13.07 -2.50
CA LEU A 75 2.65 -11.82 -3.23
C LEU A 75 2.19 -10.67 -2.35
N ARG A 76 3.05 -9.65 -2.18
CA ARG A 76 2.78 -8.45 -1.40
C ARG A 76 2.66 -7.23 -2.34
N PRO A 77 1.50 -7.04 -2.97
CA PRO A 77 1.29 -5.86 -3.80
C PRO A 77 1.33 -4.59 -2.97
N THR A 78 1.72 -3.52 -3.64
CA THR A 78 1.64 -2.14 -3.15
C THR A 78 0.22 -1.58 -3.35
N GLY A 79 0.07 -0.28 -3.61
CA GLY A 79 -1.23 0.30 -3.91
C GLY A 79 -1.79 -0.23 -5.24
N VAL A 80 -2.76 -1.13 -5.18
CA VAL A 80 -3.40 -1.67 -6.38
C VAL A 80 -4.42 -0.67 -6.91
N TYR A 81 -4.27 -0.23 -8.16
CA TYR A 81 -5.23 0.66 -8.82
C TYR A 81 -5.83 0.00 -10.06
N GLY A 82 -6.95 0.53 -10.53
CA GLY A 82 -7.64 0.05 -11.71
C GLY A 82 -9.17 0.10 -11.59
N PRO A 83 -9.90 -0.53 -12.52
CA PRO A 83 -11.36 -0.54 -12.51
C PRO A 83 -11.93 -1.07 -11.18
N ARG A 84 -12.93 -0.34 -10.63
CA ARG A 84 -13.62 -0.64 -9.36
C ARG A 84 -12.81 -0.34 -8.08
N GLU A 85 -11.60 0.20 -8.19
CA GLU A 85 -10.88 0.72 -7.04
C GLU A 85 -11.59 1.99 -6.52
N LYS A 86 -11.71 2.15 -5.20
CA LYS A 86 -12.53 3.21 -4.61
C LYS A 86 -11.73 4.35 -4.01
N ASP A 87 -10.56 4.09 -3.45
CA ASP A 87 -9.79 5.08 -2.70
C ASP A 87 -9.16 6.12 -3.63
N TYR A 88 -8.53 5.67 -4.72
CA TYR A 88 -7.95 6.55 -5.74
C TYR A 88 -9.03 7.21 -6.59
N PHE A 89 -10.17 6.54 -6.77
CA PHE A 89 -11.34 7.14 -7.42
C PHE A 89 -11.89 8.33 -6.62
N VAL A 90 -11.98 8.23 -5.29
CA VAL A 90 -12.38 9.35 -4.43
C VAL A 90 -11.40 10.50 -4.53
N MET A 91 -10.09 10.23 -4.61
CA MET A 91 -9.07 11.25 -4.83
C MET A 91 -9.25 11.95 -6.19
N ALA A 92 -9.48 11.19 -7.25
CA ALA A 92 -9.74 11.76 -8.58
C ALA A 92 -11.01 12.62 -8.61
N GLN A 93 -12.08 12.19 -7.92
CA GLN A 93 -13.29 13.01 -7.76
C GLN A 93 -13.02 14.31 -7.00
N SER A 94 -12.19 14.28 -5.94
CA SER A 94 -11.81 15.48 -5.19
C SER A 94 -11.05 16.46 -6.08
N ILE A 95 -10.10 15.98 -6.88
CA ILE A 95 -9.33 16.78 -7.82
C ILE A 95 -10.26 17.37 -8.90
N LYS A 96 -11.22 16.59 -9.42
CA LYS A 96 -12.25 17.09 -10.33
C LYS A 96 -13.11 18.19 -9.71
N GLN A 97 -13.31 18.16 -8.38
CA GLN A 97 -13.97 19.20 -7.59
C GLN A 97 -13.01 20.32 -7.17
N HIS A 98 -11.85 20.43 -7.80
CA HIS A 98 -10.84 21.46 -7.57
C HIS A 98 -10.09 21.39 -6.23
N VAL A 99 -10.13 20.25 -5.52
CA VAL A 99 -9.46 20.08 -4.24
C VAL A 99 -8.50 18.88 -4.28
N ASP A 100 -7.22 19.16 -4.02
CA ASP A 100 -6.21 18.16 -3.75
C ASP A 100 -5.86 18.18 -2.26
N PHE A 101 -6.23 17.13 -1.54
CA PHE A 101 -6.05 17.04 -0.11
C PHE A 101 -4.91 16.10 0.25
N SER A 102 -3.91 16.61 0.96
CA SER A 102 -2.76 15.83 1.43
C SER A 102 -2.56 15.98 2.94
N VAL A 103 -1.93 14.98 3.58
CA VAL A 103 -1.71 14.93 5.01
C VAL A 103 -0.24 15.08 5.34
N GLY A 104 0.07 16.01 6.23
CA GLY A 104 1.42 16.28 6.70
C GLY A 104 2.26 17.08 5.70
N TYR A 105 3.42 17.51 6.16
CA TYR A 105 4.31 18.40 5.41
C TYR A 105 5.57 17.69 4.88
N ARG A 106 5.84 16.46 5.38
CA ARG A 106 6.93 15.64 4.86
C ARG A 106 6.48 14.95 3.57
N PRO A 107 7.36 14.80 2.58
CA PRO A 107 7.05 14.04 1.36
C PRO A 107 6.59 12.63 1.72
N GLN A 108 5.69 12.10 0.91
CA GLN A 108 5.26 10.72 0.97
C GLN A 108 5.64 10.08 -0.35
N GLU A 109 6.35 8.98 -0.29
CA GLU A 109 6.73 8.17 -1.44
C GLU A 109 5.82 6.95 -1.51
N ILE A 110 5.19 6.78 -2.66
CA ILE A 110 4.13 5.81 -2.89
C ILE A 110 4.54 4.96 -4.10
N THR A 111 4.21 3.69 -4.06
CA THR A 111 4.35 2.77 -5.19
C THR A 111 3.00 2.17 -5.53
N PHE A 112 2.79 1.84 -6.79
CA PHE A 112 1.54 1.31 -7.30
C PHE A 112 1.74 0.06 -8.12
N ILE A 113 0.66 -0.64 -8.38
CA ILE A 113 0.56 -1.71 -9.36
C ILE A 113 -0.81 -1.65 -10.03
N TYR A 114 -0.87 -1.72 -11.35
CA TYR A 114 -2.13 -1.86 -12.06
C TYR A 114 -2.71 -3.25 -11.85
N VAL A 115 -4.02 -3.36 -11.71
CA VAL A 115 -4.66 -4.62 -11.34
C VAL A 115 -4.39 -5.75 -12.33
N GLU A 116 -4.30 -5.44 -13.64
CA GLU A 116 -4.00 -6.46 -14.65
C GLU A 116 -2.55 -6.95 -14.56
N ASP A 117 -1.60 -6.08 -14.23
CA ASP A 117 -0.21 -6.45 -14.00
C ASP A 117 -0.06 -7.34 -12.75
N LEU A 118 -0.83 -7.04 -11.69
CA LEU A 118 -0.91 -7.94 -10.53
C LEU A 118 -1.46 -9.31 -10.92
N VAL A 119 -2.48 -9.37 -11.78
CA VAL A 119 -3.02 -10.63 -12.30
C VAL A 119 -1.95 -11.37 -13.10
N GLN A 120 -1.15 -10.69 -13.93
CA GLN A 120 -0.03 -11.32 -14.64
C GLN A 120 1.03 -11.88 -13.68
N ALA A 121 1.33 -11.14 -12.59
CA ALA A 121 2.24 -11.65 -11.56
C ALA A 121 1.70 -12.93 -10.89
N VAL A 122 0.39 -13.01 -10.65
CA VAL A 122 -0.26 -14.22 -10.13
C VAL A 122 -0.09 -15.39 -11.12
N PHE A 123 -0.37 -15.18 -12.42
CA PHE A 123 -0.16 -16.22 -13.43
C PHE A 123 1.31 -16.64 -13.56
N SER A 124 2.24 -15.70 -13.47
CA SER A 124 3.67 -16.01 -13.46
C SER A 124 4.04 -16.87 -12.24
N ALA A 125 3.53 -16.51 -11.06
CA ALA A 125 3.72 -17.31 -9.85
C ALA A 125 3.09 -18.70 -9.92
N MET A 126 2.10 -18.94 -10.79
CA MET A 126 1.49 -20.26 -11.01
C MET A 126 2.40 -21.20 -11.80
N VAL A 127 3.25 -20.69 -12.69
CA VAL A 127 4.03 -21.52 -13.63
C VAL A 127 5.53 -21.57 -13.31
N LYS A 128 6.07 -20.54 -12.64
CA LYS A 128 7.51 -20.47 -12.30
C LYS A 128 7.83 -21.26 -11.03
N ASP A 129 9.07 -21.69 -10.87
CA ASP A 129 9.52 -22.44 -9.69
C ASP A 129 9.86 -21.52 -8.53
N VAL A 130 8.82 -21.00 -7.86
CA VAL A 130 8.91 -20.02 -6.79
C VAL A 130 8.18 -20.45 -5.50
N ILE A 131 7.97 -21.75 -5.32
CA ILE A 131 7.35 -22.29 -4.10
C ILE A 131 8.19 -21.92 -2.87
N GLY A 132 7.52 -21.50 -1.80
CA GLY A 132 8.15 -21.05 -0.56
C GLY A 132 8.71 -19.63 -0.61
N ARG A 133 8.52 -18.91 -1.72
CA ARG A 133 9.04 -17.55 -1.91
C ARG A 133 7.97 -16.48 -1.60
N GLU A 134 8.48 -15.28 -1.35
CA GLU A 134 7.68 -14.09 -1.02
C GLU A 134 8.19 -12.94 -1.87
N PHE A 135 7.29 -12.14 -2.46
CA PHE A 135 7.68 -11.06 -3.37
C PHE A 135 6.87 -9.80 -3.14
N PHE A 136 7.53 -8.65 -3.19
CA PHE A 136 6.85 -7.38 -3.42
C PHE A 136 6.52 -7.20 -4.89
N ILE A 137 5.33 -6.65 -5.16
CA ILE A 137 4.86 -6.43 -6.52
C ILE A 137 4.43 -4.98 -6.69
N SER A 138 5.12 -4.24 -7.55
CA SER A 138 4.80 -2.88 -7.98
C SER A 138 5.18 -2.69 -9.44
N ASP A 139 4.84 -1.54 -10.03
CA ASP A 139 5.24 -1.13 -11.38
C ASP A 139 6.73 -0.74 -11.50
N GLY A 140 7.47 -0.74 -10.39
CA GLY A 140 8.90 -0.39 -10.33
C GLY A 140 9.18 1.10 -10.19
N ASN A 141 8.18 1.96 -10.24
CA ASN A 141 8.32 3.39 -10.09
C ASN A 141 7.97 3.85 -8.66
N VAL A 142 8.59 4.95 -8.24
CA VAL A 142 8.30 5.62 -6.97
C VAL A 142 7.71 6.98 -7.28
N TYR A 143 6.54 7.25 -6.74
CA TYR A 143 5.81 8.49 -6.95
C TYR A 143 5.75 9.31 -5.67
N HIS A 144 5.96 10.61 -5.77
CA HIS A 144 5.59 11.51 -4.70
C HIS A 144 4.07 11.71 -4.69
N SER A 145 3.48 11.89 -3.51
CA SER A 145 2.02 12.08 -3.40
C SER A 145 1.49 13.25 -4.24
N THR A 146 2.29 14.33 -4.39
CA THR A 146 1.96 15.49 -5.23
C THR A 146 2.05 15.17 -6.72
N GLU A 147 3.00 14.35 -7.14
CA GLU A 147 3.18 13.90 -8.52
C GLU A 147 1.99 13.03 -8.95
N PHE A 148 1.55 12.13 -8.10
CA PHE A 148 0.37 11.32 -8.37
C PHE A 148 -0.90 12.18 -8.55
N SER A 149 -1.08 13.21 -7.72
CA SER A 149 -2.18 14.19 -7.90
C SER A 149 -2.07 14.94 -9.22
N ASP A 150 -0.85 15.30 -9.64
CA ASP A 150 -0.61 16.01 -10.89
C ASP A 150 -0.88 15.11 -12.11
N LEU A 151 -0.55 13.82 -12.06
CA LEU A 151 -0.90 12.84 -13.09
C LEU A 151 -2.42 12.75 -13.25
N ILE A 152 -3.17 12.60 -12.15
CA ILE A 152 -4.64 12.58 -12.17
C ILE A 152 -5.18 13.90 -12.76
N ARG A 153 -4.63 15.04 -12.37
CA ARG A 153 -5.02 16.36 -12.89
C ARG A 153 -4.80 16.47 -14.39
N THR A 154 -3.68 15.94 -14.89
CA THR A 154 -3.37 15.93 -16.33
C THR A 154 -4.41 15.14 -17.10
N GLU A 155 -4.75 13.95 -16.65
CA GLU A 155 -5.79 13.09 -17.28
C GLU A 155 -7.19 13.72 -17.22
N LEU A 156 -7.46 14.56 -16.23
CA LEU A 156 -8.71 15.32 -16.11
C LEU A 156 -8.75 16.61 -16.96
N GLY A 157 -7.73 16.89 -17.78
CA GLY A 157 -7.67 18.07 -18.63
C GLY A 157 -7.21 19.33 -17.90
N HIS A 158 -6.35 19.22 -16.92
CA HIS A 158 -5.73 20.32 -16.15
C HIS A 158 -6.71 21.27 -15.45
N PRO A 159 -7.72 20.78 -14.71
CA PRO A 159 -8.60 21.68 -13.97
C PRO A 159 -7.81 22.53 -12.98
N PHE A 160 -8.35 23.72 -12.64
CA PHE A 160 -7.84 24.45 -11.49
C PHE A 160 -7.92 23.57 -10.24
N MET A 161 -6.88 23.57 -9.42
CA MET A 161 -6.79 22.70 -8.23
C MET A 161 -6.17 23.46 -7.07
N LEU A 162 -6.88 23.49 -5.94
CA LEU A 162 -6.39 24.03 -4.68
C LEU A 162 -5.76 22.90 -3.86
N ARG A 163 -4.45 22.96 -3.59
CA ARG A 163 -3.76 22.01 -2.72
C ARG A 163 -3.91 22.41 -1.25
N ILE A 164 -4.54 21.54 -0.48
CA ILE A 164 -4.74 21.72 0.95
C ILE A 164 -3.91 20.68 1.69
N LYS A 165 -2.92 21.15 2.47
CA LYS A 165 -2.11 20.29 3.33
C LYS A 165 -2.64 20.36 4.76
N ALA A 166 -3.22 19.27 5.25
CA ALA A 166 -3.68 19.19 6.63
C ALA A 166 -2.55 18.71 7.56
N PRO A 167 -2.33 19.36 8.70
CA PRO A 167 -1.40 18.85 9.70
C PRO A 167 -1.89 17.50 10.26
N VAL A 168 -0.96 16.61 10.60
CA VAL A 168 -1.26 15.25 11.09
C VAL A 168 -2.15 15.27 12.34
N TRP A 169 -1.96 16.24 13.23
CA TRP A 169 -2.78 16.37 14.44
C TRP A 169 -4.26 16.62 14.12
N PHE A 170 -4.54 17.41 13.07
CA PHE A 170 -5.92 17.69 12.63
C PHE A 170 -6.60 16.42 12.13
N LEU A 171 -5.91 15.64 11.27
CA LEU A 171 -6.42 14.35 10.82
C LEU A 171 -6.68 13.39 11.99
N ARG A 172 -5.80 13.39 13.01
CA ARG A 172 -5.97 12.56 14.21
C ARG A 172 -7.27 12.91 14.94
N VAL A 173 -7.58 14.19 15.10
CA VAL A 173 -8.82 14.66 15.72
C VAL A 173 -10.03 14.24 14.89
N VAL A 174 -10.00 14.44 13.57
CA VAL A 174 -11.09 14.06 12.67
C VAL A 174 -11.35 12.55 12.69
N CYS A 175 -10.31 11.73 12.65
CA CYS A 175 -10.45 10.28 12.74
C CYS A 175 -10.97 9.80 14.11
N ALA A 176 -10.57 10.46 15.20
CA ALA A 176 -11.06 10.13 16.54
C ALA A 176 -12.56 10.44 16.69
N ILE A 177 -13.01 11.61 16.22
CA ILE A 177 -14.42 12.01 16.26
C ILE A 177 -15.26 11.07 15.38
N ASN A 178 -14.85 10.81 14.15
CA ASN A 178 -15.57 9.93 13.26
C ASN A 178 -15.60 8.48 13.76
N GLY A 179 -14.52 7.98 14.37
CA GLY A 179 -14.48 6.67 14.98
C GLY A 179 -15.49 6.51 16.11
N SER A 180 -15.65 7.52 16.97
CA SER A 180 -16.63 7.52 18.07
C SER A 180 -18.08 7.61 17.59
N PHE A 181 -18.35 8.36 16.52
CA PHE A 181 -19.68 8.49 15.93
C PHE A 181 -20.13 7.25 15.14
N SER A 182 -19.18 6.51 14.53
CA SER A 182 -19.48 5.32 13.74
C SER A 182 -19.89 4.13 14.60
N THR A 183 -19.28 3.97 15.77
CA THR A 183 -19.67 2.96 16.76
C THR A 183 -21.09 3.19 17.27
N TRP A 184 -21.54 4.45 17.33
CA TRP A 184 -22.89 4.79 17.79
C TRP A 184 -23.97 4.60 16.72
N ARG A 185 -23.63 4.68 15.42
CA ARG A 185 -24.58 4.56 14.29
C ARG A 185 -24.48 3.26 13.48
N GLY A 186 -23.57 2.34 13.84
CA GLY A 186 -23.41 1.06 13.14
C GLY A 186 -22.99 1.20 11.65
N ARG A 187 -22.45 2.36 11.25
CA ARG A 187 -21.95 2.58 9.88
C ARG A 187 -20.43 2.64 9.90
N THR A 188 -19.78 1.85 9.05
CA THR A 188 -18.34 1.93 8.80
C THR A 188 -18.01 3.27 8.15
N THR A 189 -17.24 4.12 8.83
CA THR A 189 -16.77 5.40 8.28
C THR A 189 -15.52 5.16 7.44
N THR A 190 -15.41 5.92 6.34
CA THR A 190 -14.26 5.90 5.42
C THR A 190 -12.96 6.37 6.12
N LEU A 191 -13.06 7.21 7.17
CA LEU A 191 -11.95 7.69 7.98
C LEU A 191 -11.97 7.02 9.35
N ASN A 192 -11.22 5.93 9.48
CA ASN A 192 -11.02 5.19 10.71
C ASN A 192 -9.53 5.24 11.15
N ARG A 193 -9.21 4.56 12.25
CA ARG A 193 -7.84 4.50 12.79
C ARG A 193 -6.84 3.89 11.80
N ASP A 194 -7.24 2.87 11.07
CA ASP A 194 -6.39 2.23 10.07
C ASP A 194 -6.07 3.20 8.93
N LYS A 195 -7.08 3.93 8.43
CA LYS A 195 -6.89 4.95 7.39
C LYS A 195 -5.98 6.08 7.87
N PHE A 196 -6.05 6.46 9.14
CA PHE A 196 -5.12 7.42 9.73
C PHE A 196 -3.67 6.94 9.61
N HIS A 197 -3.38 5.70 9.98
CA HIS A 197 -2.03 5.13 9.89
C HIS A 197 -1.53 5.08 8.45
N ILE A 198 -2.37 4.65 7.50
CA ILE A 198 -2.05 4.60 6.08
C ILE A 198 -1.70 6.01 5.55
N LEU A 199 -2.51 7.02 5.85
CA LEU A 199 -2.30 8.40 5.39
C LEU A 199 -1.09 9.07 6.05
N CYS A 200 -0.72 8.66 7.26
CA CYS A 200 0.44 9.19 7.97
C CYS A 200 1.76 8.52 7.58
N GLN A 201 1.73 7.31 7.06
CA GLN A 201 2.93 6.60 6.62
C GLN A 201 3.58 7.32 5.44
N ARG A 202 4.89 7.53 5.51
CA ARG A 202 5.65 8.33 4.54
C ARG A 202 6.34 7.47 3.49
N ASN A 203 6.74 6.26 3.85
CA ASN A 203 7.47 5.35 2.98
C ASN A 203 6.62 4.14 2.60
N TRP A 204 6.25 4.08 1.32
CA TRP A 204 5.59 2.94 0.69
C TRP A 204 6.43 2.37 -0.46
N GLN A 205 7.75 2.61 -0.45
CA GLN A 205 8.65 1.99 -1.42
C GLN A 205 8.96 0.56 -1.02
N CYS A 206 9.15 -0.30 -2.01
CA CYS A 206 9.62 -1.66 -1.79
C CYS A 206 10.62 -2.07 -2.87
N ASP A 207 11.52 -2.98 -2.53
CA ASP A 207 12.49 -3.56 -3.44
C ASP A 207 11.82 -4.73 -4.20
N ILE A 208 11.52 -4.52 -5.47
CA ILE A 208 10.92 -5.54 -6.34
C ILE A 208 11.96 -6.37 -7.12
N GLN A 209 13.26 -6.09 -6.97
CA GLN A 209 14.29 -6.78 -7.71
C GLN A 209 14.27 -8.31 -7.56
N PRO A 210 13.93 -8.89 -6.40
CA PRO A 210 13.72 -10.32 -6.28
C PRO A 210 12.64 -10.87 -7.22
N ALA A 211 11.51 -10.15 -7.36
CA ALA A 211 10.43 -10.58 -8.27
C ALA A 211 10.79 -10.42 -9.76
N VAL A 212 11.57 -9.39 -10.11
CA VAL A 212 11.98 -9.12 -11.50
C VAL A 212 12.97 -10.16 -12.02
N LYS A 213 13.76 -10.78 -11.13
CA LYS A 213 14.77 -11.78 -11.48
C LYS A 213 14.18 -13.17 -11.72
N GLU A 214 13.01 -13.43 -11.25
CA GLU A 214 12.30 -14.70 -11.42
C GLU A 214 11.37 -14.63 -12.63
#